data_8d1e8bfc84b8d4d87f36b9e84478fe99
#
_entry.id   8d1e8bfc84b8d4d87f36b9e84478fe99
#
_cell.length_a   1.000
_cell.length_b   1.000
_cell.length_c   1.000
_cell.angle_alpha   90.00
_cell.angle_beta   90.00
_cell.angle_gamma   90.00
#
_symmetry.space_group_name_H-M   'P 1'
#
loop_
_entity.id
_entity.type
_entity.pdbx_description
1 polymer ?
#
loop_
_entity_poly.entity_id
_entity_poly.type
_entity_poly.pdbx_seq_one_letter_code
_entity_poly.pdbx_strand_id
1 'polypeptide(L)'
;GTPCPSAYPAMLRALEAPMPDDVPQFRTTFAGTRQDPAERAVLSGLDEENFAPVPLLHALLRGMADELSACYRAALKAGCAPAGRLLGSGNGLRRNPALQRAVERSFGLPLTLAAVPEEAACGAALFTRMQHEAAL
;
A
#
# COMPACT_ATOMS: atom_id res chain seq x y z
N GLY A 1 -9.09 -22.24 23.58
CA GLY A 1 -9.91 -21.81 22.46
C GLY A 1 -9.38 -22.39 21.17
N THR A 2 -10.27 -22.84 20.28
CA THR A 2 -9.88 -23.31 18.95
C THR A 2 -9.25 -22.13 18.18
N PRO A 3 -8.06 -22.29 17.59
CA PRO A 3 -7.47 -21.23 16.77
C PRO A 3 -8.44 -20.82 15.64
N CYS A 4 -8.77 -19.55 15.55
CA CYS A 4 -9.56 -19.05 14.43
C CYS A 4 -8.73 -19.22 13.14
N PRO A 5 -9.26 -19.84 12.08
CA PRO A 5 -8.58 -19.91 10.82
C PRO A 5 -8.24 -18.48 10.32
N SER A 6 -7.11 -18.32 9.66
CA SER A 6 -6.74 -17.02 9.10
C SER A 6 -7.85 -16.50 8.17
N ALA A 7 -8.34 -15.30 8.41
CA ALA A 7 -9.32 -14.63 7.55
C ALA A 7 -8.71 -14.15 6.22
N TYR A 8 -7.39 -14.11 6.13
CA TYR A 8 -6.66 -13.53 4.99
C TYR A 8 -7.05 -14.13 3.61
N PRO A 9 -7.16 -15.45 3.44
CA PRO A 9 -7.62 -16.02 2.17
C PRO A 9 -9.05 -15.61 1.79
N ALA A 10 -9.94 -15.46 2.77
CA ALA A 10 -11.31 -15.00 2.53
C ALA A 10 -11.32 -13.52 2.10
N MET A 11 -10.52 -12.69 2.75
CA MET A 11 -10.34 -11.28 2.38
C MET A 11 -9.79 -11.13 0.96
N LEU A 12 -8.78 -11.92 0.58
CA LEU A 12 -8.23 -11.90 -0.79
C LEU A 12 -9.29 -12.27 -1.82
N ARG A 13 -10.07 -13.34 -1.58
CA ARG A 13 -11.18 -13.72 -2.47
C ARG A 13 -12.23 -12.62 -2.59
N ALA A 14 -12.59 -11.96 -1.50
CA ALA A 14 -13.52 -10.84 -1.52
C ALA A 14 -13.01 -9.66 -2.36
N LEU A 15 -11.71 -9.45 -2.41
CA LEU A 15 -11.03 -8.41 -3.18
C LEU A 15 -10.75 -8.78 -4.64
N GLU A 16 -11.08 -10.00 -5.10
CA GLU A 16 -11.05 -10.37 -6.51
C GLU A 16 -12.13 -9.64 -7.30
N ALA A 17 -13.28 -9.37 -6.66
CA ALA A 17 -14.33 -8.54 -7.25
C ALA A 17 -13.83 -7.12 -7.55
N PRO A 18 -14.37 -6.47 -8.58
CA PRO A 18 -14.10 -5.05 -8.83
C PRO A 18 -14.43 -4.21 -7.60
N MET A 19 -13.70 -3.11 -7.43
CA MET A 19 -14.04 -2.16 -6.38
C MET A 19 -15.44 -1.58 -6.65
N PRO A 20 -16.36 -1.62 -5.69
CA PRO A 20 -17.65 -0.97 -5.82
C PRO A 20 -17.52 0.53 -6.13
N ASP A 21 -18.52 1.10 -6.78
CA ASP A 21 -18.56 2.54 -7.09
C ASP A 21 -18.62 3.37 -5.81
N ASP A 22 -19.40 2.90 -4.84
CA ASP A 22 -19.53 3.50 -3.53
C ASP A 22 -18.71 2.74 -2.50
N VAL A 23 -17.57 3.32 -2.12
CA VAL A 23 -16.73 2.86 -1.01
C VAL A 23 -16.46 4.01 -0.06
N PRO A 24 -16.53 3.78 1.26
CA PRO A 24 -16.26 4.83 2.24
C PRO A 24 -14.82 5.33 2.11
N GLN A 25 -14.56 6.50 2.67
CA GLN A 25 -13.20 7.04 2.74
C GLN A 25 -12.50 6.52 3.99
N PHE A 26 -11.29 6.01 3.83
CA PHE A 26 -10.49 5.51 4.94
C PHE A 26 -9.11 6.18 4.96
N ARG A 27 -8.86 6.95 6.01
CA ARG A 27 -7.52 7.42 6.35
C ARG A 27 -6.90 6.43 7.32
N THR A 28 -5.76 5.82 6.93
CA THR A 28 -5.22 4.63 7.60
C THR A 28 -4.13 4.94 8.64
N THR A 29 -4.09 6.14 9.18
CA THR A 29 -3.11 6.62 10.18
C THR A 29 -3.33 6.03 11.58
N PHE A 30 -3.41 4.69 11.71
CA PHE A 30 -3.70 4.00 12.97
C PHE A 30 -2.72 4.33 14.10
N ALA A 31 -1.45 4.50 13.76
CA ALA A 31 -0.37 4.78 14.70
C ALA A 31 0.11 6.24 14.68
N GLY A 32 -0.65 7.12 14.01
CA GLY A 32 -0.24 8.48 13.77
C GLY A 32 0.74 8.63 12.60
N THR A 33 1.20 9.85 12.37
CA THR A 33 2.20 10.18 11.36
C THR A 33 3.48 10.71 12.05
N ARG A 34 4.54 10.94 11.27
CA ARG A 34 5.75 11.63 11.80
C ARG A 34 5.48 13.05 12.23
N GLN A 35 4.55 13.72 11.52
CA GLN A 35 4.20 15.12 11.78
C GLN A 35 3.23 15.23 12.97
N ASP A 36 2.31 14.26 13.09
CA ASP A 36 1.33 14.20 14.17
C ASP A 36 1.20 12.76 14.71
N PRO A 37 1.95 12.41 15.75
CA PRO A 37 1.84 11.10 16.41
C PRO A 37 0.49 10.84 17.09
N ALA A 38 -0.31 11.90 17.33
CA ALA A 38 -1.64 11.79 17.93
C ALA A 38 -2.75 11.54 16.89
N GLU A 39 -2.47 11.72 15.61
CA GLU A 39 -3.42 11.43 14.55
C GLU A 39 -3.91 9.97 14.61
N ARG A 40 -5.17 9.74 14.27
CA ARG A 40 -5.77 8.42 14.26
C ARG A 40 -6.50 8.16 12.96
N ALA A 41 -6.64 6.88 12.64
CA ALA A 41 -7.42 6.45 11.49
C ALA A 41 -8.86 6.97 11.56
N VAL A 42 -9.41 7.33 10.41
CA VAL A 42 -10.78 7.82 10.27
C VAL A 42 -11.45 7.09 9.13
N LEU A 43 -12.64 6.58 9.40
CA LEU A 43 -13.55 6.03 8.41
C LEU A 43 -14.76 6.96 8.31
N SER A 44 -15.08 7.43 7.11
CA SER A 44 -16.14 8.40 6.87
C SER A 44 -16.91 8.10 5.59
N GLY A 45 -18.12 8.70 5.43
CA GLY A 45 -18.99 8.43 4.29
C GLY A 45 -19.63 7.05 4.35
N LEU A 46 -19.90 6.54 5.55
CA LEU A 46 -20.61 5.28 5.76
C LEU A 46 -22.11 5.47 5.57
N ASP A 47 -22.73 4.49 4.92
CA ASP A 47 -24.18 4.31 4.82
C ASP A 47 -24.56 2.82 4.97
N GLU A 48 -25.83 2.49 4.81
CA GLU A 48 -26.33 1.12 4.98
C GLU A 48 -25.83 0.17 3.87
N GLU A 49 -25.52 0.68 2.68
CA GLU A 49 -25.13 -0.11 1.51
C GLU A 49 -23.63 -0.38 1.51
N ASN A 50 -22.81 0.59 1.90
CA ASN A 50 -21.34 0.48 1.88
C ASN A 50 -20.75 -0.02 3.21
N PHE A 51 -21.54 -0.09 4.30
CA PHE A 51 -21.08 -0.70 5.57
C PHE A 51 -21.12 -2.24 5.47
N ALA A 52 -20.35 -2.78 4.55
CA ALA A 52 -20.23 -4.20 4.27
C ALA A 52 -18.75 -4.60 4.11
N PRO A 53 -18.38 -5.88 4.29
CA PRO A 53 -16.97 -6.31 4.28
C PRO A 53 -16.22 -5.94 2.99
N VAL A 54 -16.83 -6.07 1.82
CA VAL A 54 -16.16 -5.81 0.53
C VAL A 54 -15.87 -4.33 0.34
N PRO A 55 -16.84 -3.39 0.45
CA PRO A 55 -16.57 -1.95 0.41
C PRO A 55 -15.52 -1.51 1.43
N LEU A 56 -15.59 -2.00 2.68
CA LEU A 56 -14.64 -1.64 3.73
C LEU A 56 -13.21 -2.11 3.41
N LEU A 57 -13.03 -3.32 2.86
CA LEU A 57 -11.72 -3.83 2.43
C LEU A 57 -11.15 -2.99 1.29
N HIS A 58 -11.97 -2.63 0.30
CA HIS A 58 -11.53 -1.76 -0.80
C HIS A 58 -11.21 -0.34 -0.30
N ALA A 59 -12.00 0.21 0.63
CA ALA A 59 -11.74 1.49 1.25
C ALA A 59 -10.38 1.51 1.97
N LEU A 60 -10.06 0.46 2.73
CA LEU A 60 -8.78 0.31 3.41
C LEU A 60 -7.61 0.32 2.42
N LEU A 61 -7.66 -0.50 1.37
CA LEU A 61 -6.59 -0.57 0.36
C LEU A 61 -6.45 0.75 -0.40
N ARG A 62 -7.56 1.40 -0.74
CA ARG A 62 -7.56 2.73 -1.36
C ARG A 62 -6.94 3.76 -0.44
N GLY A 63 -7.31 3.79 0.83
CA GLY A 63 -6.74 4.71 1.82
C GLY A 63 -5.22 4.58 1.94
N MET A 64 -4.70 3.36 2.03
CA MET A 64 -3.25 3.10 2.03
C MET A 64 -2.57 3.65 0.77
N ALA A 65 -3.14 3.39 -0.40
CA ALA A 65 -2.60 3.87 -1.68
C ALA A 65 -2.67 5.40 -1.79
N ASP A 66 -3.76 6.02 -1.33
CA ASP A 66 -3.97 7.46 -1.37
C ASP A 66 -2.99 8.21 -0.45
N GLU A 67 -2.67 7.67 0.72
CA GLU A 67 -1.66 8.23 1.63
C GLU A 67 -0.27 8.21 0.98
N LEU A 68 0.12 7.09 0.36
CA LEU A 68 1.38 6.99 -0.38
C LEU A 68 1.42 7.96 -1.55
N SER A 69 0.35 8.05 -2.33
CA SER A 69 0.29 8.97 -3.47
C SER A 69 0.25 10.45 -3.05
N ALA A 70 -0.26 10.74 -1.85
CA ALA A 70 -0.19 12.09 -1.29
C ALA A 70 1.27 12.51 -1.00
N CYS A 71 2.11 11.59 -0.49
CA CYS A 71 3.54 11.84 -0.33
C CYS A 71 4.24 12.11 -1.68
N TYR A 72 3.90 11.32 -2.70
CA TYR A 72 4.42 11.54 -4.05
C TYR A 72 4.01 12.90 -4.61
N ARG A 73 2.73 13.27 -4.51
CA ARG A 73 2.25 14.60 -4.93
C ARG A 73 2.94 15.74 -4.17
N ALA A 74 3.23 15.55 -2.89
CA ALA A 74 4.00 16.53 -2.11
C ALA A 74 5.44 16.67 -2.64
N ALA A 75 6.10 15.57 -2.99
CA ALA A 75 7.42 15.60 -3.61
C ALA A 75 7.42 16.34 -4.95
N LEU A 76 6.41 16.11 -5.81
CA LEU A 76 6.26 16.85 -7.07
C LEU A 76 6.09 18.36 -6.82
N LYS A 77 5.28 18.75 -5.84
CA LYS A 77 5.12 20.16 -5.46
C LYS A 77 6.43 20.78 -4.93
N ALA A 78 7.29 19.97 -4.32
CA ALA A 78 8.61 20.39 -3.88
C ALA A 78 9.66 20.42 -5.00
N GLY A 79 9.28 20.18 -6.27
CA GLY A 79 10.15 20.27 -7.43
C GLY A 79 10.81 18.97 -7.87
N CYS A 80 10.41 17.82 -7.33
CA CYS A 80 10.89 16.52 -7.84
C CYS A 80 10.36 16.26 -9.24
N ALA A 81 11.18 15.64 -10.08
CA ALA A 81 10.77 15.25 -11.43
C ALA A 81 9.68 14.17 -11.39
N PRO A 82 8.68 14.20 -12.30
CA PRO A 82 7.66 13.17 -12.38
C PRO A 82 8.26 11.79 -12.72
N ALA A 83 7.76 10.76 -12.07
CA ALA A 83 8.11 9.38 -12.40
C ALA A 83 7.27 8.88 -13.59
N GLY A 84 7.87 8.07 -14.45
CA GLY A 84 7.15 7.41 -15.56
C GLY A 84 6.56 6.05 -15.18
N ARG A 85 6.95 5.48 -14.03
CA ARG A 85 6.49 4.18 -13.53
C ARG A 85 6.71 4.07 -12.03
N LEU A 86 6.00 3.13 -11.40
CA LEU A 86 6.23 2.72 -10.01
C LEU A 86 7.00 1.41 -9.96
N LEU A 87 7.95 1.31 -9.06
CA LEU A 87 8.58 0.04 -8.70
C LEU A 87 8.08 -0.36 -7.32
N GLY A 88 7.29 -1.44 -7.28
CA GLY A 88 6.73 -1.97 -6.04
C GLY A 88 7.59 -3.07 -5.46
N SER A 89 7.82 -3.02 -4.15
CA SER A 89 8.55 -4.05 -3.41
C SER A 89 7.79 -4.46 -2.14
N GLY A 90 8.20 -5.57 -1.56
CA GLY A 90 7.64 -6.10 -0.33
C GLY A 90 6.47 -7.07 -0.51
N ASN A 91 6.39 -8.02 0.44
CA ASN A 91 5.46 -9.15 0.38
C ASN A 91 3.98 -8.73 0.43
N GLY A 92 3.65 -7.65 1.14
CA GLY A 92 2.29 -7.13 1.21
C GLY A 92 1.75 -6.73 -0.15
N LEU A 93 2.54 -6.00 -0.92
CA LEU A 93 2.18 -5.58 -2.28
C LEU A 93 2.23 -6.77 -3.26
N ARG A 94 3.28 -7.58 -3.19
CA ARG A 94 3.49 -8.73 -4.08
C ARG A 94 2.36 -9.76 -4.01
N ARG A 95 1.81 -10.00 -2.81
CA ARG A 95 0.77 -11.01 -2.56
C ARG A 95 -0.65 -10.48 -2.63
N ASN A 96 -0.84 -9.20 -2.92
CA ASN A 96 -2.16 -8.57 -2.93
C ASN A 96 -2.42 -7.81 -4.25
N PRO A 97 -2.96 -8.50 -5.28
CA PRO A 97 -3.30 -7.86 -6.55
C PRO A 97 -4.28 -6.69 -6.43
N ALA A 98 -5.19 -6.72 -5.44
CA ALA A 98 -6.11 -5.62 -5.21
C ALA A 98 -5.39 -4.35 -4.71
N LEU A 99 -4.38 -4.52 -3.85
CA LEU A 99 -3.52 -3.40 -3.43
C LEU A 99 -2.69 -2.86 -4.60
N GLN A 100 -2.18 -3.73 -5.48
CA GLN A 100 -1.47 -3.29 -6.69
C GLN A 100 -2.37 -2.39 -7.55
N ARG A 101 -3.61 -2.83 -7.83
CA ARG A 101 -4.59 -2.02 -8.58
C ARG A 101 -4.93 -0.70 -7.89
N ALA A 102 -5.07 -0.71 -6.56
CA ALA A 102 -5.32 0.50 -5.80
C ALA A 102 -4.16 1.50 -5.92
N VAL A 103 -2.92 1.03 -5.81
CA VAL A 103 -1.71 1.84 -5.96
C VAL A 103 -1.62 2.42 -7.39
N GLU A 104 -1.75 1.61 -8.43
CA GLU A 104 -1.74 2.09 -9.82
C GLU A 104 -2.79 3.19 -10.05
N ARG A 105 -4.00 2.98 -9.54
CA ARG A 105 -5.10 3.95 -9.66
C ARG A 105 -4.79 5.26 -8.93
N SER A 106 -4.32 5.18 -7.68
CA SER A 106 -4.07 6.38 -6.87
C SER A 106 -2.88 7.21 -7.36
N PHE A 107 -1.90 6.58 -7.98
CA PHE A 107 -0.75 7.27 -8.57
C PHE A 107 -0.97 7.68 -10.03
N GLY A 108 -1.87 7.02 -10.74
CA GLY A 108 -2.03 7.18 -12.20
C GLY A 108 -0.80 6.72 -13.00
N LEU A 109 -0.03 5.78 -12.47
CA LEU A 109 1.22 5.28 -13.03
C LEU A 109 1.24 3.75 -13.07
N PRO A 110 1.84 3.13 -14.09
CA PRO A 110 1.97 1.69 -14.15
C PRO A 110 2.91 1.18 -13.04
N LEU A 111 2.50 0.08 -12.40
CA LEU A 111 3.26 -0.58 -11.34
C LEU A 111 4.03 -1.78 -11.91
N THR A 112 5.32 -1.84 -11.66
CA THR A 112 6.16 -3.01 -11.88
C THR A 112 6.62 -3.55 -10.54
N LEU A 113 6.48 -4.85 -10.30
CA LEU A 113 7.03 -5.46 -9.09
C LEU A 113 8.54 -5.69 -9.24
N ALA A 114 9.29 -5.47 -8.17
CA ALA A 114 10.72 -5.77 -8.14
C ALA A 114 10.97 -7.26 -8.48
N ALA A 115 11.99 -7.54 -9.28
CA ALA A 115 12.28 -8.87 -9.76
C ALA A 115 12.77 -9.82 -8.66
N VAL A 116 13.40 -9.27 -7.63
CA VAL A 116 14.03 -10.03 -6.53
C VAL A 116 13.06 -10.07 -5.36
N PRO A 117 12.68 -11.25 -4.84
CA PRO A 117 12.07 -11.37 -3.53
C PRO A 117 13.10 -11.03 -2.44
N GLU A 118 12.66 -10.57 -1.28
CA GLU A 118 13.53 -10.18 -0.16
C GLU A 118 14.51 -9.04 -0.51
N GLU A 119 13.99 -7.98 -1.11
CA GLU A 119 14.75 -6.84 -1.63
C GLU A 119 15.65 -6.20 -0.56
N ALA A 120 15.18 -6.14 0.69
CA ALA A 120 15.95 -5.58 1.81
C ALA A 120 17.21 -6.41 2.12
N ALA A 121 17.09 -7.74 2.11
CA ALA A 121 18.23 -8.65 2.33
C ALA A 121 19.24 -8.55 1.18
N CYS A 122 18.76 -8.53 -0.06
CA CYS A 122 19.60 -8.33 -1.24
C CYS A 122 20.32 -6.98 -1.21
N GLY A 123 19.63 -5.91 -0.84
CA GLY A 123 20.23 -4.59 -0.70
C GLY A 123 21.32 -4.54 0.36
N ALA A 124 21.11 -5.16 1.52
CA ALA A 124 22.10 -5.27 2.58
C ALA A 124 23.35 -6.06 2.12
N ALA A 125 23.14 -7.19 1.43
CA ALA A 125 24.25 -8.01 0.90
C ALA A 125 25.06 -7.24 -0.16
N LEU A 126 24.41 -6.54 -1.07
CA LEU A 126 25.08 -5.70 -2.08
C LEU A 126 25.86 -4.58 -1.43
N PHE A 127 25.29 -3.89 -0.46
CA PHE A 127 25.97 -2.82 0.28
C PHE A 127 27.23 -3.33 0.98
N THR A 128 27.15 -4.48 1.69
CA THR A 128 28.29 -5.11 2.36
C THR A 128 29.40 -5.47 1.36
N ARG A 129 29.03 -6.03 0.19
CA ARG A 129 30.02 -6.34 -0.86
C ARG A 129 30.72 -5.09 -1.37
N MET A 130 29.97 -4.01 -1.67
CA MET A 130 30.54 -2.75 -2.13
C MET A 130 31.51 -2.14 -1.11
N GLN A 131 31.19 -2.21 0.19
CA GLN A 131 32.09 -1.73 1.25
C GLN A 131 33.38 -2.55 1.32
N HIS A 132 33.27 -3.87 1.14
CA HIS A 132 34.46 -4.75 1.14
C HIS A 132 35.36 -4.48 -0.07
N GLU A 133 34.79 -4.36 -1.26
CA GLU A 133 35.54 -4.04 -2.49
C GLU A 133 36.20 -2.64 -2.45
N ALA A 134 35.61 -1.67 -1.76
CA ALA A 134 36.17 -0.34 -1.59
C ALA A 134 37.29 -0.26 -0.52
N ALA A 135 37.42 -1.28 0.33
CA ALA A 135 38.44 -1.37 1.39
C ALA A 135 39.71 -2.12 0.97
N LEU A 136 39.75 -2.65 -0.25
CA LEU A 136 40.91 -3.33 -0.87
C LEU A 136 41.66 -2.40 -1.81
#